data_a240a45b52ff5362d66f6b5989323156
#
_entry.id   a240a45b52ff5362d66f6b5989323156
#
_cell.length_a   1.000
_cell.length_b   1.000
_cell.length_c   1.000
_cell.angle_alpha   90.00
_cell.angle_beta   90.00
_cell.angle_gamma   90.00
#
_symmetry.space_group_name_H-M   'P 1'
#
loop_
_entity.id
_entity.type
_entity.pdbx_description
1 polymer ?
#
loop_
_entity_poly.entity_id
_entity_poly.type
_entity_poly.pdbx_seq_one_letter_code
_entity_poly.pdbx_strand_id
1 'polypeptide(L)'
;YKRQVLISNDPGDSTSSGSIVTSSANMATDGSSGHLVFSTGSSSLGNSGPVLIGTSPATAGRGGNIHVLVGSGNSGIGSTFSCVAGRSMRSTGGSTVIDGAEGTASSSGVIAVISSNTGALGSSGCLAFSSGHGIQGNSGSCFWQSGSSTGGSAGGVSISVGSGSSGVGGILILSAGCGMANTGGPAVASNGEGTTTSSGAILVFTMNAGANGASGALSFSTGLSKAGNSGALLLATGASTGGRGGSTRLHVGSGRSGTGGFVSVASSRSAIATGGSTKLVSGGGSASSSGIVVFLSANAGAVGASGPLAFSSGIATTGNRGGLSFG
;
A
#
# COMPACT_ATOMS: atom_id res chain seq x y z
N TYR A 1 45.85 3.23 32.31
CA TYR A 1 46.07 1.78 32.34
C TYR A 1 44.85 1.12 31.70
N LYS A 2 45.03 0.43 30.57
CA LYS A 2 44.01 -0.44 29.98
C LYS A 2 44.08 -1.79 30.67
N ARG A 3 43.07 -2.11 31.48
CA ARG A 3 42.89 -3.46 32.05
C ARG A 3 41.92 -4.22 31.18
N GLN A 4 42.30 -5.40 30.76
CA GLN A 4 41.43 -6.32 30.00
C GLN A 4 41.18 -7.57 30.86
N VAL A 5 39.96 -8.02 30.93
CA VAL A 5 39.61 -9.34 31.42
C VAL A 5 39.24 -10.18 30.19
N LEU A 6 39.96 -11.25 29.96
CA LEU A 6 39.72 -12.20 28.88
C LEU A 6 39.16 -13.50 29.48
N ILE A 7 37.96 -13.91 29.04
CA ILE A 7 37.38 -15.23 29.33
C ILE A 7 37.32 -15.96 28.00
N SER A 8 38.13 -16.99 27.86
CA SER A 8 38.20 -17.79 26.62
C SER A 8 38.23 -19.28 26.96
N ASN A 9 37.83 -20.10 26.02
CA ASN A 9 37.98 -21.54 26.07
C ASN A 9 39.19 -21.98 25.26
N ASP A 10 39.71 -23.16 25.56
CA ASP A 10 40.83 -23.73 24.80
C ASP A 10 40.42 -24.05 23.36
N PRO A 11 41.34 -23.84 22.40
CA PRO A 11 41.12 -24.27 21.02
C PRO A 11 41.06 -25.80 20.95
N GLY A 12 40.05 -26.32 20.24
CA GLY A 12 39.98 -27.77 19.95
C GLY A 12 40.90 -28.16 18.81
N ASP A 13 41.72 -29.21 19.00
CA ASP A 13 42.73 -29.63 18.03
C ASP A 13 42.16 -30.28 16.77
N SER A 14 41.01 -30.92 16.85
CA SER A 14 40.45 -31.65 15.69
C SER A 14 38.93 -31.78 15.67
N THR A 15 38.19 -31.35 16.69
CA THR A 15 36.73 -31.50 16.74
C THR A 15 36.03 -30.17 17.06
N SER A 16 35.77 -29.88 18.30
CA SER A 16 35.05 -28.68 18.75
C SER A 16 35.74 -28.03 19.92
N SER A 17 35.75 -26.71 19.98
CA SER A 17 36.13 -25.97 21.18
C SER A 17 34.99 -26.10 22.25
N GLY A 18 35.34 -25.85 23.50
CA GLY A 18 34.37 -25.86 24.58
C GLY A 18 33.32 -24.73 24.52
N SER A 19 32.37 -24.75 25.46
CA SER A 19 31.37 -23.71 25.59
C SER A 19 31.61 -22.83 26.82
N ILE A 20 31.26 -21.56 26.73
CA ILE A 20 31.19 -20.63 27.86
C ILE A 20 29.73 -20.42 28.19
N VAL A 21 29.30 -20.75 29.42
CA VAL A 21 27.93 -20.59 29.87
C VAL A 21 27.89 -19.58 31.01
N THR A 22 27.07 -18.53 30.86
CA THR A 22 26.82 -17.54 31.91
C THR A 22 25.32 -17.49 32.18
N SER A 23 24.90 -17.80 33.40
CA SER A 23 23.49 -17.84 33.79
C SER A 23 23.29 -17.36 35.22
N SER A 24 22.12 -16.80 35.53
CA SER A 24 21.65 -16.64 36.89
C SER A 24 21.05 -17.95 37.43
N ALA A 25 21.08 -18.15 38.73
CA ALA A 25 20.55 -19.35 39.34
C ALA A 25 19.02 -19.44 39.20
N ASN A 26 18.51 -20.65 39.15
CA ASN A 26 17.06 -20.91 39.17
C ASN A 26 16.49 -20.67 40.58
N MET A 27 15.28 -20.17 40.68
CA MET A 27 14.51 -20.09 41.92
C MET A 27 13.61 -21.33 42.02
N ALA A 28 13.58 -21.97 43.20
CA ALA A 28 12.95 -23.26 43.37
C ALA A 28 11.43 -23.19 43.67
N THR A 29 10.95 -22.16 44.36
CA THR A 29 9.54 -22.06 44.82
C THR A 29 8.92 -20.70 44.49
N ASP A 30 9.01 -19.74 45.35
CA ASP A 30 8.40 -18.41 45.17
C ASP A 30 9.47 -17.33 44.99
N GLY A 31 9.43 -16.60 43.85
CA GLY A 31 10.35 -15.52 43.59
C GLY A 31 10.80 -15.44 42.14
N SER A 32 11.66 -14.50 41.83
CA SER A 32 12.22 -14.29 40.48
C SER A 32 13.68 -14.71 40.42
N SER A 33 14.13 -15.27 39.34
CA SER A 33 15.56 -15.49 39.07
C SER A 33 16.31 -14.16 38.95
N GLY A 34 17.64 -14.19 39.12
CA GLY A 34 18.48 -13.01 39.08
C GLY A 34 18.59 -12.40 37.68
N HIS A 35 19.04 -11.17 37.61
CA HIS A 35 19.34 -10.47 36.37
C HIS A 35 20.74 -10.81 35.84
N LEU A 36 20.87 -10.83 34.49
CA LEU A 36 22.16 -10.85 33.82
C LEU A 36 22.28 -9.56 33.00
N VAL A 37 23.30 -8.73 33.32
CA VAL A 37 23.47 -7.41 32.69
C VAL A 37 24.82 -7.33 31.98
N PHE A 38 24.77 -6.99 30.70
CA PHE A 38 25.94 -6.61 29.92
C PHE A 38 25.82 -5.13 29.54
N SER A 39 26.72 -4.30 30.09
CA SER A 39 26.72 -2.86 29.82
C SER A 39 28.14 -2.32 29.78
N THR A 40 28.32 -1.23 29.05
CA THR A 40 29.55 -0.45 29.08
C THR A 40 29.45 0.65 30.12
N GLY A 41 30.62 1.11 30.61
CA GLY A 41 30.69 2.21 31.57
C GLY A 41 30.20 3.53 30.98
N SER A 42 29.73 4.44 31.83
CA SER A 42 29.41 5.82 31.46
C SER A 42 30.67 6.66 31.23
N SER A 43 30.56 7.68 30.37
CA SER A 43 31.59 8.68 30.15
C SER A 43 31.02 10.07 30.35
N SER A 44 31.73 10.93 31.10
CA SER A 44 31.30 12.31 31.36
C SER A 44 31.71 13.29 30.26
N LEU A 45 32.83 13.05 29.56
CA LEU A 45 33.35 13.98 28.57
C LEU A 45 33.62 13.32 27.19
N GLY A 46 33.45 12.05 27.06
CA GLY A 46 33.67 11.32 25.80
C GLY A 46 32.55 10.33 25.50
N ASN A 47 32.80 9.44 24.55
CA ASN A 47 31.84 8.41 24.19
C ASN A 47 31.94 7.20 25.12
N SER A 48 30.84 6.54 25.42
CA SER A 48 30.86 5.21 26.03
C SER A 48 31.33 4.15 25.03
N GLY A 49 31.87 3.04 25.53
CA GLY A 49 32.30 1.94 24.68
C GLY A 49 31.10 1.18 24.04
N PRO A 50 31.34 0.41 22.96
CA PRO A 50 30.32 -0.47 22.38
C PRO A 50 30.19 -1.79 23.15
N VAL A 51 29.00 -2.40 23.11
CA VAL A 51 28.77 -3.83 23.39
C VAL A 51 28.71 -4.56 22.06
N LEU A 52 29.57 -5.55 21.83
CA LEU A 52 29.61 -6.34 20.62
C LEU A 52 29.23 -7.79 20.90
N ILE A 53 28.22 -8.28 20.20
CA ILE A 53 27.77 -9.68 20.24
C ILE A 53 27.79 -10.20 18.80
N GLY A 54 28.61 -11.18 18.52
CA GLY A 54 28.78 -11.68 17.17
C GLY A 54 29.35 -13.10 17.12
N THR A 55 29.16 -13.78 16.01
CA THR A 55 29.81 -15.02 15.67
C THR A 55 30.94 -14.78 14.69
N SER A 56 32.01 -15.56 14.78
CA SER A 56 33.15 -15.43 13.87
C SER A 56 32.86 -16.09 12.50
N PRO A 57 33.54 -15.63 11.42
CA PRO A 57 33.41 -16.27 10.12
C PRO A 57 34.02 -17.67 10.13
N ALA A 58 33.50 -18.54 9.30
CA ALA A 58 34.05 -19.86 9.01
C ALA A 58 34.62 -19.89 7.59
N THR A 59 35.85 -20.42 7.41
CA THR A 59 36.51 -20.47 6.10
C THR A 59 36.01 -21.58 5.19
N ALA A 60 35.56 -22.72 5.74
CA ALA A 60 35.06 -23.89 4.99
C ALA A 60 33.71 -24.42 5.47
N GLY A 61 32.97 -23.64 6.21
CA GLY A 61 31.67 -24.07 6.77
C GLY A 61 30.71 -22.89 6.93
N ARG A 62 29.65 -23.07 7.73
CA ARG A 62 28.70 -22.03 8.06
C ARG A 62 29.16 -21.25 9.29
N GLY A 63 28.98 -19.94 9.30
CA GLY A 63 29.07 -19.14 10.51
C GLY A 63 28.05 -19.58 11.57
N GLY A 64 28.34 -19.28 12.84
CA GLY A 64 27.43 -19.60 13.94
C GLY A 64 26.15 -18.75 13.91
N ASN A 65 25.13 -19.19 14.65
CA ASN A 65 23.88 -18.45 14.82
C ASN A 65 23.91 -17.62 16.10
N ILE A 66 23.20 -16.48 16.10
CA ILE A 66 22.84 -15.74 17.31
C ILE A 66 21.35 -15.91 17.52
N HIS A 67 20.94 -16.44 18.69
CA HIS A 67 19.56 -16.56 19.09
C HIS A 67 19.28 -15.65 20.29
N VAL A 68 18.33 -14.73 20.15
CA VAL A 68 17.83 -13.90 21.26
C VAL A 68 16.37 -14.28 21.47
N LEU A 69 16.07 -14.89 22.63
CA LEU A 69 14.77 -15.43 22.96
C LEU A 69 14.26 -14.82 24.27
N VAL A 70 12.98 -14.52 24.30
CA VAL A 70 12.26 -14.13 25.53
C VAL A 70 11.49 -15.35 26.03
N GLY A 71 11.62 -15.65 27.34
CA GLY A 71 10.98 -16.81 27.94
C GLY A 71 9.45 -16.69 27.92
N SER A 72 8.78 -17.84 27.81
CA SER A 72 7.32 -17.97 27.92
C SER A 72 6.88 -18.14 29.38
N GLY A 73 5.70 -17.61 29.70
CA GLY A 73 5.04 -17.81 31.01
C GLY A 73 3.69 -18.50 30.84
N ASN A 74 3.22 -19.17 31.90
CA ASN A 74 1.92 -19.84 31.93
C ASN A 74 0.78 -18.94 32.43
N SER A 75 1.10 -17.77 32.98
CA SER A 75 0.12 -16.79 33.49
C SER A 75 0.59 -15.37 33.26
N GLY A 76 -0.37 -14.45 33.11
CA GLY A 76 -0.08 -13.04 32.88
C GLY A 76 0.25 -12.70 31.42
N ILE A 77 0.70 -11.48 31.21
CA ILE A 77 1.11 -10.96 29.88
C ILE A 77 2.52 -11.47 29.58
N GLY A 78 2.78 -11.90 28.35
CA GLY A 78 4.11 -12.31 27.89
C GLY A 78 5.15 -11.19 28.02
N SER A 79 6.41 -11.56 28.23
CA SER A 79 7.50 -10.60 28.37
C SER A 79 7.87 -9.94 27.03
N THR A 80 8.51 -8.78 27.10
CA THR A 80 8.83 -7.94 25.94
C THR A 80 10.31 -8.09 25.56
N PHE A 81 10.59 -8.20 24.25
CA PHE A 81 11.89 -7.92 23.66
C PHE A 81 11.89 -6.47 23.15
N SER A 82 12.86 -5.65 23.55
CA SER A 82 12.96 -4.25 23.13
C SER A 82 14.34 -3.96 22.56
N CYS A 83 14.40 -3.38 21.36
CA CYS A 83 15.61 -2.89 20.71
C CYS A 83 15.41 -1.41 20.36
N VAL A 84 16.12 -0.52 21.04
CA VAL A 84 15.95 0.94 20.93
C VAL A 84 17.29 1.61 20.70
N ALA A 85 17.39 2.44 19.67
CA ALA A 85 18.58 3.25 19.42
C ALA A 85 18.70 4.42 20.41
N GLY A 86 19.91 4.91 20.61
CA GLY A 86 20.22 5.99 21.56
C GLY A 86 19.61 7.33 21.16
N ARG A 87 19.10 8.07 22.12
CA ARG A 87 18.59 9.44 21.95
C ARG A 87 19.75 10.44 21.95
N SER A 88 19.69 11.46 21.09
CA SER A 88 20.53 12.65 21.13
C SER A 88 19.67 13.88 21.49
N MET A 89 20.22 14.78 22.33
CA MET A 89 19.55 16.03 22.70
C MET A 89 19.95 17.22 21.80
N ARG A 90 21.08 17.11 21.09
CA ARG A 90 21.66 18.22 20.31
C ARG A 90 21.91 17.87 18.84
N SER A 91 21.74 16.64 18.46
CA SER A 91 22.03 16.13 17.13
C SER A 91 21.04 15.02 16.78
N THR A 92 21.26 14.34 15.66
CA THR A 92 20.44 13.22 15.22
C THR A 92 20.55 12.05 16.19
N GLY A 93 19.43 11.39 16.51
CA GLY A 93 19.41 10.15 17.30
C GLY A 93 20.10 9.01 16.56
N GLY A 94 20.41 7.92 17.27
CA GLY A 94 20.97 6.70 16.68
C GLY A 94 19.96 6.00 15.76
N SER A 95 20.44 5.10 14.92
CA SER A 95 19.65 4.24 14.03
C SER A 95 19.61 2.79 14.54
N THR A 96 18.53 2.09 14.27
CA THR A 96 18.43 0.63 14.37
C THR A 96 18.40 0.07 12.96
N VAL A 97 19.33 -0.83 12.62
CA VAL A 97 19.44 -1.45 11.30
C VAL A 97 19.25 -2.95 11.44
N ILE A 98 18.39 -3.54 10.60
CA ILE A 98 18.18 -4.98 10.44
C ILE A 98 18.40 -5.29 8.97
N ASP A 99 19.41 -6.09 8.66
CA ASP A 99 19.83 -6.38 7.30
C ASP A 99 19.97 -7.89 7.06
N GLY A 100 19.57 -8.35 5.88
CA GLY A 100 19.82 -9.71 5.42
C GLY A 100 21.16 -9.80 4.71
N ALA A 101 21.94 -10.83 5.00
CA ALA A 101 23.25 -11.00 4.40
C ALA A 101 23.18 -11.22 2.88
N GLU A 102 24.17 -10.69 2.16
CA GLU A 102 24.36 -10.90 0.72
C GLU A 102 24.75 -12.35 0.41
N GLY A 103 24.21 -12.91 -0.65
CA GLY A 103 24.68 -14.16 -1.26
C GLY A 103 25.40 -13.86 -2.56
N THR A 104 26.73 -14.05 -2.59
CA THR A 104 27.55 -13.72 -3.77
C THR A 104 27.34 -14.66 -4.96
N ALA A 105 26.96 -15.91 -4.72
CA ALA A 105 26.71 -16.92 -5.76
C ALA A 105 25.30 -17.52 -5.70
N SER A 106 24.44 -17.02 -4.83
CA SER A 106 23.06 -17.50 -4.62
C SER A 106 22.19 -16.38 -4.07
N SER A 107 21.00 -16.72 -3.59
CA SER A 107 20.06 -15.72 -3.02
C SER A 107 20.58 -15.15 -1.70
N SER A 108 20.23 -13.90 -1.42
CA SER A 108 20.43 -13.25 -0.13
C SER A 108 19.53 -13.84 0.96
N GLY A 109 19.84 -13.51 2.22
CA GLY A 109 19.00 -13.89 3.37
C GLY A 109 17.64 -13.24 3.37
N VAL A 110 16.68 -13.85 4.09
CA VAL A 110 15.32 -13.33 4.29
C VAL A 110 15.23 -12.60 5.62
N ILE A 111 14.55 -11.45 5.63
CA ILE A 111 14.09 -10.78 6.85
C ILE A 111 12.59 -11.02 6.96
N ALA A 112 12.14 -11.68 8.04
CA ALA A 112 10.74 -11.94 8.31
C ALA A 112 10.30 -11.27 9.62
N VAL A 113 9.26 -10.44 9.57
CA VAL A 113 8.65 -9.79 10.75
C VAL A 113 7.18 -10.16 10.77
N ILE A 114 6.78 -10.99 11.73
CA ILE A 114 5.43 -11.56 11.81
C ILE A 114 4.89 -11.49 13.24
N SER A 115 3.59 -11.24 13.39
CA SER A 115 2.89 -11.52 14.65
C SER A 115 2.47 -12.99 14.67
N SER A 116 2.59 -13.62 15.83
CA SER A 116 2.21 -15.02 15.99
C SER A 116 0.70 -15.22 15.91
N ASN A 117 0.29 -16.44 15.57
CA ASN A 117 -1.11 -16.84 15.58
C ASN A 117 -1.68 -16.81 17.01
N THR A 118 -2.95 -16.48 17.14
CA THR A 118 -3.68 -16.61 18.40
C THR A 118 -4.05 -18.08 18.63
N GLY A 119 -4.32 -18.43 19.90
CA GLY A 119 -4.98 -19.66 20.25
C GLY A 119 -6.47 -19.68 19.85
N ALA A 120 -7.24 -20.61 20.43
CA ALA A 120 -8.66 -20.80 20.08
C ALA A 120 -9.54 -19.56 20.35
N LEU A 121 -9.16 -18.70 21.30
CA LEU A 121 -9.90 -17.50 21.69
C LEU A 121 -8.95 -16.30 21.66
N GLY A 122 -9.35 -15.22 21.03
CA GLY A 122 -8.59 -13.97 20.99
C GLY A 122 -8.25 -13.51 19.55
N SER A 123 -7.54 -12.40 19.46
CA SER A 123 -7.05 -11.84 18.20
C SER A 123 -5.52 -11.91 18.13
N SER A 124 -4.96 -12.10 16.95
CA SER A 124 -3.50 -11.99 16.75
C SER A 124 -3.02 -10.56 17.01
N GLY A 125 -1.73 -10.40 17.33
CA GLY A 125 -1.13 -9.09 17.54
C GLY A 125 -1.12 -8.24 16.27
N CYS A 126 -1.12 -6.93 16.43
CA CYS A 126 -0.92 -6.01 15.31
C CYS A 126 0.57 -5.87 14.96
N LEU A 127 0.84 -5.54 13.72
CA LEU A 127 2.14 -5.16 13.21
C LEU A 127 2.07 -3.70 12.74
N ALA A 128 2.83 -2.80 13.36
CA ALA A 128 2.77 -1.38 13.07
C ALA A 128 4.12 -0.85 12.55
N PHE A 129 4.10 -0.20 11.41
CA PHE A 129 5.23 0.52 10.83
C PHE A 129 4.86 1.98 10.64
N SER A 130 5.54 2.89 11.31
CA SER A 130 5.27 4.32 11.23
C SER A 130 6.54 5.14 11.38
N SER A 131 6.61 6.28 10.72
CA SER A 131 7.60 7.32 11.03
C SER A 131 7.15 8.10 12.28
N GLY A 132 8.11 8.69 12.99
CA GLY A 132 7.83 9.52 14.15
C GLY A 132 7.12 10.84 13.81
N HIS A 133 6.53 11.46 14.81
CA HIS A 133 5.86 12.75 14.71
C HIS A 133 6.89 13.91 14.76
N GLY A 134 6.77 14.88 13.86
CA GLY A 134 7.53 16.13 13.89
C GLY A 134 6.73 17.25 14.54
N ILE A 135 7.30 17.93 15.55
CA ILE A 135 6.62 19.03 16.27
C ILE A 135 6.78 20.36 15.51
N GLN A 136 7.97 20.69 15.03
CA GLN A 136 8.28 21.93 14.30
C GLN A 136 8.90 21.68 12.91
N GLY A 137 9.22 20.44 12.61
CA GLY A 137 9.76 20.00 11.32
C GLY A 137 8.88 18.96 10.66
N ASN A 138 9.33 18.46 9.53
CA ASN A 138 8.63 17.40 8.81
C ASN A 138 8.76 16.06 9.52
N SER A 139 7.76 15.21 9.45
CA SER A 139 7.88 13.81 9.84
C SER A 139 8.74 13.05 8.81
N GLY A 140 9.34 11.93 9.21
CA GLY A 140 10.06 11.05 8.30
C GLY A 140 9.12 10.34 7.31
N SER A 141 9.70 9.73 6.28
CA SER A 141 9.00 8.91 5.30
C SER A 141 9.04 7.44 5.68
N CYS A 142 8.04 6.68 5.25
CA CYS A 142 8.02 5.21 5.31
C CYS A 142 8.02 4.67 3.87
N PHE A 143 9.04 3.88 3.50
CA PHE A 143 9.20 3.32 2.16
C PHE A 143 8.99 1.81 2.15
N TRP A 144 8.21 1.33 1.18
CA TRP A 144 7.99 -0.09 0.91
C TRP A 144 8.30 -0.30 -0.57
N GLN A 145 9.43 -0.90 -0.89
CA GLN A 145 9.87 -1.10 -2.27
C GLN A 145 10.63 -2.42 -2.44
N SER A 146 10.57 -2.99 -3.62
CA SER A 146 11.46 -4.07 -4.05
C SER A 146 12.73 -3.50 -4.67
N GLY A 147 13.82 -4.26 -4.61
CA GLY A 147 15.08 -3.90 -5.26
C GLY A 147 14.97 -3.92 -6.79
N SER A 148 15.86 -3.19 -7.47
CA SER A 148 16.02 -3.23 -8.92
C SER A 148 16.83 -4.47 -9.36
N SER A 149 16.63 -4.91 -10.59
CA SER A 149 17.41 -5.98 -11.21
C SER A 149 18.05 -5.49 -12.52
N THR A 150 19.31 -5.80 -12.77
CA THR A 150 20.03 -5.46 -14.01
C THR A 150 19.95 -6.56 -15.07
N GLY A 151 19.84 -7.82 -14.68
CA GLY A 151 19.87 -8.96 -15.60
C GLY A 151 18.62 -9.86 -15.56
N GLY A 152 17.58 -9.48 -14.83
CA GLY A 152 16.36 -10.27 -14.68
C GLY A 152 15.18 -9.39 -14.32
N SER A 153 14.07 -10.00 -13.90
CA SER A 153 12.89 -9.27 -13.42
C SER A 153 13.09 -8.76 -12.00
N ALA A 154 12.62 -7.55 -11.72
CA ALA A 154 12.54 -7.03 -10.35
C ALA A 154 11.50 -7.80 -9.54
N GLY A 155 11.66 -7.78 -8.21
CA GLY A 155 10.67 -8.36 -7.29
C GLY A 155 9.40 -7.52 -7.22
N GLY A 156 8.32 -8.12 -6.68
CA GLY A 156 7.05 -7.43 -6.45
C GLY A 156 6.89 -6.95 -5.01
N VAL A 157 6.05 -5.94 -4.80
CA VAL A 157 5.48 -5.57 -3.49
C VAL A 157 4.01 -5.97 -3.50
N SER A 158 3.59 -6.81 -2.55
CA SER A 158 2.19 -7.28 -2.43
C SER A 158 1.60 -6.85 -1.09
N ILE A 159 0.45 -6.19 -1.14
CA ILE A 159 -0.32 -5.81 0.04
C ILE A 159 -1.69 -6.46 -0.07
N SER A 160 -2.03 -7.34 0.85
CA SER A 160 -3.30 -8.08 0.86
C SER A 160 -3.91 -8.08 2.27
N VAL A 161 -5.21 -8.13 2.32
CA VAL A 161 -5.97 -8.23 3.57
C VAL A 161 -6.56 -9.63 3.68
N GLY A 162 -6.51 -10.20 4.88
CA GLY A 162 -7.00 -11.55 5.13
C GLY A 162 -8.51 -11.67 4.95
N SER A 163 -8.95 -12.88 4.56
CA SER A 163 -10.37 -13.24 4.45
C SER A 163 -10.93 -13.73 5.79
N GLY A 164 -12.20 -13.44 6.06
CA GLY A 164 -12.96 -14.02 7.17
C GLY A 164 -13.85 -15.17 6.69
N SER A 165 -13.93 -16.26 7.45
CA SER A 165 -14.78 -17.40 7.13
C SER A 165 -16.24 -17.23 7.61
N SER A 166 -16.46 -16.48 8.67
CA SER A 166 -17.80 -16.27 9.29
C SER A 166 -18.16 -14.82 9.54
N GLY A 167 -17.32 -13.88 9.13
CA GLY A 167 -17.57 -12.44 9.24
C GLY A 167 -17.22 -11.69 7.96
N VAL A 168 -17.29 -10.37 7.99
CA VAL A 168 -16.83 -9.53 6.89
C VAL A 168 -15.29 -9.61 6.75
N GLY A 169 -14.78 -9.55 5.53
CA GLY A 169 -13.35 -9.45 5.27
C GLY A 169 -12.75 -8.16 5.83
N GLY A 170 -11.43 -8.12 6.01
CA GLY A 170 -10.75 -6.92 6.45
C GLY A 170 -10.78 -5.79 5.40
N ILE A 171 -10.41 -4.59 5.80
CA ILE A 171 -10.44 -3.38 4.96
C ILE A 171 -9.00 -2.96 4.64
N LEU A 172 -8.73 -2.62 3.37
CA LEU A 172 -7.52 -1.91 2.94
C LEU A 172 -7.86 -0.44 2.70
N ILE A 173 -7.16 0.46 3.40
CA ILE A 173 -7.33 1.92 3.25
C ILE A 173 -6.02 2.51 2.75
N LEU A 174 -6.07 3.22 1.61
CA LEU A 174 -4.99 4.00 1.05
C LEU A 174 -5.43 5.47 0.99
N SER A 175 -4.81 6.34 1.78
CA SER A 175 -5.17 7.76 1.84
C SER A 175 -3.95 8.65 1.87
N ALA A 176 -4.01 9.78 1.21
CA ALA A 176 -3.02 10.84 1.34
C ALA A 176 -3.33 11.74 2.55
N GLY A 177 -2.30 12.39 3.08
CA GLY A 177 -2.44 13.29 4.23
C GLY A 177 -3.20 14.57 3.89
N CYS A 178 -3.95 15.10 4.85
CA CYS A 178 -4.60 16.41 4.73
C CYS A 178 -3.65 17.54 5.11
N GLY A 179 -3.77 18.68 4.43
CA GLY A 179 -3.14 19.94 4.82
C GLY A 179 -4.17 20.86 5.47
N MET A 180 -3.90 21.35 6.68
CA MET A 180 -4.83 22.25 7.38
C MET A 180 -4.78 23.69 6.85
N ALA A 181 -3.60 24.15 6.44
CA ALA A 181 -3.36 25.51 5.95
C ALA A 181 -3.04 25.57 4.45
N ASN A 182 -2.69 24.44 3.85
CA ASN A 182 -2.28 24.30 2.46
C ASN A 182 -2.99 23.10 1.81
N THR A 183 -2.62 22.83 0.56
CA THR A 183 -3.15 21.69 -0.19
C THR A 183 -2.79 20.36 0.47
N GLY A 184 -3.73 19.42 0.50
CA GLY A 184 -3.45 18.03 0.91
C GLY A 184 -2.50 17.32 -0.06
N GLY A 185 -1.89 16.24 0.38
CA GLY A 185 -1.00 15.44 -0.45
C GLY A 185 -1.77 14.70 -1.56
N PRO A 186 -1.14 14.42 -2.73
CA PRO A 186 -1.73 13.58 -3.76
C PRO A 186 -1.59 12.09 -3.40
N ALA A 187 -2.56 11.27 -3.80
CA ALA A 187 -2.43 9.82 -3.89
C ALA A 187 -2.24 9.46 -5.38
N VAL A 188 -1.12 8.81 -5.71
CA VAL A 188 -0.76 8.49 -7.10
C VAL A 188 -0.64 6.98 -7.28
N ALA A 189 -1.30 6.44 -8.30
CA ALA A 189 -1.10 5.08 -8.78
C ALA A 189 -0.64 5.14 -10.24
N SER A 190 0.53 4.61 -10.55
CA SER A 190 1.09 4.56 -11.89
C SER A 190 1.69 3.18 -12.17
N ASN A 191 1.66 2.77 -13.42
CA ASN A 191 2.35 1.58 -13.90
C ASN A 191 3.78 1.91 -14.36
N GLY A 192 4.59 0.87 -14.59
CA GLY A 192 5.95 1.02 -15.13
C GLY A 192 5.93 1.33 -16.64
N GLU A 193 6.86 2.17 -17.06
CA GLU A 193 7.12 2.47 -18.45
C GLU A 193 7.85 1.32 -19.15
N GLY A 194 7.47 1.01 -20.38
CA GLY A 194 8.23 0.12 -21.27
C GLY A 194 8.98 0.95 -22.31
N THR A 195 10.31 0.92 -22.31
CA THR A 195 11.14 1.72 -23.22
C THR A 195 11.16 1.18 -24.64
N THR A 196 11.05 -0.13 -24.81
CA THR A 196 11.09 -0.81 -26.12
C THR A 196 9.83 -1.64 -26.41
N THR A 197 8.98 -1.84 -25.40
CA THR A 197 7.74 -2.64 -25.49
C THR A 197 6.59 -1.88 -24.84
N SER A 198 5.50 -2.59 -24.54
CA SER A 198 4.32 -1.98 -23.92
C SER A 198 4.57 -1.66 -22.45
N SER A 199 3.96 -0.60 -21.94
CA SER A 199 3.87 -0.31 -20.54
C SER A 199 2.97 -1.32 -19.80
N GLY A 200 3.05 -1.38 -18.48
CA GLY A 200 2.16 -2.20 -17.66
C GLY A 200 0.70 -1.72 -17.72
N ALA A 201 -0.19 -2.43 -17.03
CA ALA A 201 -1.61 -2.06 -16.88
C ALA A 201 -1.93 -1.68 -15.43
N ILE A 202 -2.87 -0.76 -15.23
CA ILE A 202 -3.53 -0.51 -13.94
C ILE A 202 -4.93 -1.11 -14.03
N LEU A 203 -5.25 -2.06 -13.15
CA LEU A 203 -6.53 -2.77 -13.10
C LEU A 203 -7.27 -2.43 -11.79
N VAL A 204 -8.46 -1.87 -11.89
CA VAL A 204 -9.33 -1.56 -10.75
C VAL A 204 -10.71 -2.17 -11.02
N PHE A 205 -11.11 -3.16 -10.23
CA PHE A 205 -12.38 -3.86 -10.41
C PHE A 205 -12.90 -4.40 -9.07
N THR A 206 -14.18 -4.65 -8.99
CA THR A 206 -14.80 -5.37 -7.87
C THR A 206 -14.90 -6.86 -8.19
N MET A 207 -14.71 -7.70 -7.18
CA MET A 207 -14.79 -9.16 -7.34
C MET A 207 -16.24 -9.61 -7.55
N ASN A 208 -16.40 -10.79 -8.12
CA ASN A 208 -17.71 -11.42 -8.31
C ASN A 208 -18.38 -11.72 -6.96
N ALA A 209 -19.69 -11.52 -6.89
CA ALA A 209 -20.47 -11.98 -5.76
C ALA A 209 -20.68 -13.50 -5.79
N GLY A 210 -20.97 -14.09 -4.63
CA GLY A 210 -21.45 -15.45 -4.52
C GLY A 210 -22.87 -15.61 -5.10
N ALA A 211 -23.42 -16.84 -5.00
CA ALA A 211 -24.68 -17.21 -5.65
C ALA A 211 -25.90 -16.32 -5.33
N ASN A 212 -25.95 -15.73 -4.14
CA ASN A 212 -27.12 -14.97 -3.66
C ASN A 212 -26.77 -13.50 -3.30
N GLY A 213 -25.65 -12.97 -3.74
CA GLY A 213 -25.22 -11.61 -3.43
C GLY A 213 -25.10 -10.71 -4.65
N ALA A 214 -24.98 -9.40 -4.42
CA ALA A 214 -24.58 -8.42 -5.43
C ALA A 214 -23.07 -8.16 -5.35
N SER A 215 -22.41 -7.91 -6.49
CA SER A 215 -21.04 -7.44 -6.51
C SER A 215 -20.91 -6.05 -5.89
N GLY A 216 -19.71 -5.70 -5.41
CA GLY A 216 -19.43 -4.39 -4.84
C GLY A 216 -19.58 -3.26 -5.86
N ALA A 217 -19.81 -2.04 -5.38
CA ALA A 217 -19.81 -0.84 -6.21
C ALA A 217 -18.37 -0.32 -6.40
N LEU A 218 -18.09 0.24 -7.57
CA LEU A 218 -16.87 1.02 -7.86
C LEU A 218 -17.28 2.48 -8.05
N SER A 219 -16.77 3.40 -7.24
CA SER A 219 -17.14 4.81 -7.26
C SER A 219 -15.92 5.72 -7.46
N PHE A 220 -15.99 6.61 -8.43
CA PHE A 220 -15.04 7.68 -8.65
C PHE A 220 -15.75 9.02 -8.52
N SER A 221 -15.34 9.85 -7.58
CA SER A 221 -15.95 11.17 -7.34
C SER A 221 -14.90 12.18 -6.89
N THR A 222 -15.15 13.44 -7.17
CA THR A 222 -14.39 14.56 -6.59
C THR A 222 -15.08 15.05 -5.32
N GLY A 223 -14.30 15.64 -4.39
CA GLY A 223 -14.82 16.14 -3.13
C GLY A 223 -15.69 17.38 -3.29
N LEU A 224 -16.49 17.66 -2.27
CA LEU A 224 -17.29 18.87 -2.14
C LEU A 224 -16.39 20.08 -1.82
N SER A 225 -16.61 21.21 -2.48
CA SER A 225 -16.03 22.50 -2.13
C SER A 225 -17.09 23.42 -1.51
N LYS A 226 -16.76 24.08 -0.38
CA LYS A 226 -17.67 25.01 0.31
C LYS A 226 -17.65 26.41 -0.27
N ALA A 227 -16.51 26.89 -0.76
CA ALA A 227 -16.33 28.28 -1.19
C ALA A 227 -15.64 28.44 -2.54
N GLY A 228 -15.13 27.39 -3.13
CA GLY A 228 -14.46 27.40 -4.45
C GLY A 228 -15.08 26.39 -5.40
N ASN A 229 -14.41 26.10 -6.50
CA ASN A 229 -14.83 25.09 -7.44
C ASN A 229 -14.48 23.68 -6.94
N SER A 230 -15.31 22.69 -7.21
CA SER A 230 -14.93 21.28 -7.04
C SER A 230 -13.90 20.87 -8.07
N GLY A 231 -13.12 19.81 -7.78
CA GLY A 231 -12.16 19.25 -8.71
C GLY A 231 -12.83 18.66 -9.96
N ALA A 232 -12.04 18.44 -11.01
CA ALA A 232 -12.48 17.76 -12.22
C ALA A 232 -12.20 16.25 -12.13
N LEU A 233 -13.09 15.44 -12.71
CA LEU A 233 -12.84 14.03 -13.01
C LEU A 233 -12.51 13.90 -14.50
N LEU A 234 -11.30 13.46 -14.85
CA LEU A 234 -10.85 13.31 -16.22
C LEU A 234 -10.64 11.82 -16.55
N LEU A 235 -11.33 11.34 -17.58
CA LEU A 235 -11.15 10.03 -18.18
C LEU A 235 -10.70 10.22 -19.64
N ALA A 236 -9.45 9.97 -19.94
CA ALA A 236 -8.87 10.21 -21.25
C ALA A 236 -7.90 9.09 -21.65
N THR A 237 -7.74 8.86 -22.93
CA THR A 237 -6.68 8.03 -23.50
C THR A 237 -5.54 8.93 -23.97
N GLY A 238 -4.30 8.41 -23.92
CA GLY A 238 -3.12 9.13 -24.39
C GLY A 238 -3.12 9.31 -25.91
N ALA A 239 -2.40 10.32 -26.38
CA ALA A 239 -2.14 10.52 -27.81
C ALA A 239 -1.11 9.52 -28.33
N SER A 240 -1.20 9.17 -29.61
CA SER A 240 -0.21 8.36 -30.32
C SER A 240 0.39 9.16 -31.45
N THR A 241 1.72 9.17 -31.60
CA THR A 241 2.43 9.87 -32.69
C THR A 241 2.62 9.01 -33.93
N GLY A 242 2.67 7.70 -33.80
CA GLY A 242 2.93 6.77 -34.90
C GLY A 242 1.86 5.69 -35.09
N GLY A 243 0.75 5.74 -34.39
CA GLY A 243 -0.30 4.73 -34.42
C GLY A 243 -1.67 5.30 -34.11
N ARG A 244 -2.61 4.43 -33.77
CA ARG A 244 -3.97 4.83 -33.37
C ARG A 244 -4.02 5.22 -31.89
N GLY A 245 -4.78 6.25 -31.54
CA GLY A 245 -5.16 6.56 -30.18
C GLY A 245 -5.99 5.41 -29.55
N GLY A 246 -5.94 5.32 -28.22
CA GLY A 246 -6.73 4.34 -27.47
C GLY A 246 -8.23 4.63 -27.53
N SER A 247 -9.04 3.68 -27.07
CA SER A 247 -10.51 3.82 -26.98
C SER A 247 -10.95 3.94 -25.51
N THR A 248 -11.91 4.81 -25.24
CA THR A 248 -12.68 4.83 -23.99
C THR A 248 -14.02 4.14 -24.23
N ARG A 249 -14.37 3.14 -23.40
CA ARG A 249 -15.62 2.39 -23.50
C ARG A 249 -16.39 2.46 -22.21
N LEU A 250 -17.67 2.87 -22.28
CA LEU A 250 -18.60 2.82 -21.19
C LEU A 250 -19.71 1.81 -21.55
N HIS A 251 -19.82 0.74 -20.80
CA HIS A 251 -20.73 -0.37 -21.09
C HIS A 251 -21.46 -0.82 -19.82
N VAL A 252 -22.74 -1.08 -19.91
CA VAL A 252 -23.57 -1.67 -18.85
C VAL A 252 -23.73 -3.15 -19.13
N GLY A 253 -23.51 -3.99 -18.11
CA GLY A 253 -23.64 -5.43 -18.24
C GLY A 253 -25.07 -5.87 -18.51
N SER A 254 -25.25 -7.02 -19.15
CA SER A 254 -26.55 -7.63 -19.39
C SER A 254 -27.02 -8.45 -18.21
N GLY A 255 -28.34 -8.42 -17.93
CA GLY A 255 -29.02 -9.29 -16.96
C GLY A 255 -29.92 -10.32 -17.65
N ARG A 256 -30.17 -11.45 -17.03
CA ARG A 256 -31.09 -12.48 -17.52
C ARG A 256 -32.54 -12.27 -17.07
N SER A 257 -32.72 -11.56 -15.96
CA SER A 257 -34.06 -11.29 -15.38
C SER A 257 -34.11 -9.86 -14.86
N GLY A 258 -35.30 -9.27 -14.90
CA GLY A 258 -35.51 -7.87 -14.50
C GLY A 258 -35.21 -6.86 -15.61
N THR A 259 -35.35 -5.57 -15.28
CA THR A 259 -34.96 -4.47 -16.19
C THR A 259 -33.47 -4.32 -16.28
N GLY A 260 -32.94 -4.03 -17.47
CA GLY A 260 -31.52 -3.73 -17.67
C GLY A 260 -31.07 -2.48 -16.93
N GLY A 261 -29.77 -2.39 -16.65
CA GLY A 261 -29.17 -1.16 -16.13
C GLY A 261 -29.17 -0.03 -17.17
N PHE A 262 -28.85 1.18 -16.76
CA PHE A 262 -28.80 2.36 -17.62
C PHE A 262 -27.48 3.13 -17.49
N VAL A 263 -27.11 3.91 -18.50
CA VAL A 263 -26.08 4.93 -18.45
C VAL A 263 -26.76 6.28 -18.34
N SER A 264 -26.40 7.09 -17.34
CA SER A 264 -26.89 8.46 -17.19
C SER A 264 -25.73 9.46 -17.32
N VAL A 265 -25.88 10.43 -18.21
CA VAL A 265 -24.95 11.56 -18.34
C VAL A 265 -25.73 12.84 -18.18
N ALA A 266 -25.45 13.59 -17.14
CA ALA A 266 -26.16 14.82 -16.81
C ALA A 266 -25.17 15.95 -16.46
N SER A 267 -25.43 17.13 -16.95
CA SER A 267 -24.74 18.35 -16.55
C SER A 267 -25.32 18.93 -15.28
N SER A 268 -24.50 19.68 -14.54
CA SER A 268 -24.93 20.29 -13.27
C SER A 268 -25.90 21.45 -13.46
N ARG A 269 -26.79 21.63 -12.49
CA ARG A 269 -27.67 22.79 -12.35
C ARG A 269 -26.92 23.93 -11.66
N SER A 270 -27.15 25.16 -12.10
CA SER A 270 -26.78 26.37 -11.37
C SER A 270 -28.03 27.07 -10.82
N ALA A 271 -27.96 27.61 -9.61
CA ALA A 271 -29.06 28.36 -9.00
C ALA A 271 -29.06 29.83 -9.40
N ILE A 272 -27.90 30.38 -9.80
CA ILE A 272 -27.71 31.84 -10.00
C ILE A 272 -27.21 32.15 -11.41
N ALA A 273 -26.55 31.21 -12.07
CA ALA A 273 -25.96 31.39 -13.39
C ALA A 273 -26.46 30.30 -14.36
N THR A 274 -25.89 30.27 -15.56
CA THR A 274 -26.18 29.25 -16.55
C THR A 274 -25.75 27.87 -16.06
N GLY A 275 -26.59 26.86 -16.24
CA GLY A 275 -26.26 25.45 -15.93
C GLY A 275 -25.11 24.93 -16.81
N GLY A 276 -24.53 23.81 -16.40
CA GLY A 276 -23.49 23.14 -17.18
C GLY A 276 -23.99 22.63 -18.52
N SER A 277 -23.08 22.39 -19.47
CA SER A 277 -23.41 21.82 -20.77
C SER A 277 -22.87 20.39 -20.91
N THR A 278 -23.58 19.54 -21.63
CA THR A 278 -23.09 18.22 -22.13
C THR A 278 -22.76 18.36 -23.60
N LYS A 279 -21.52 18.03 -24.00
CA LYS A 279 -21.06 18.11 -25.38
C LYS A 279 -20.56 16.76 -25.85
N LEU A 280 -21.06 16.30 -27.01
CA LEU A 280 -20.63 15.09 -27.68
C LEU A 280 -20.22 15.45 -29.11
N VAL A 281 -18.96 15.19 -29.46
CA VAL A 281 -18.38 15.58 -30.74
C VAL A 281 -17.55 14.43 -31.31
N SER A 282 -17.66 14.16 -32.61
CA SER A 282 -16.77 13.25 -33.32
C SER A 282 -15.39 13.87 -33.55
N GLY A 283 -14.38 13.04 -33.77
CA GLY A 283 -13.04 13.50 -34.12
C GLY A 283 -12.98 14.08 -35.55
N GLY A 284 -12.21 15.17 -35.73
CA GLY A 284 -11.90 15.73 -37.06
C GLY A 284 -10.78 14.95 -37.76
N GLY A 285 -10.82 14.85 -39.07
CA GLY A 285 -9.72 14.38 -39.90
C GLY A 285 -9.07 15.56 -40.64
N SER A 286 -7.75 15.69 -40.57
CA SER A 286 -7.01 16.75 -41.27
C SER A 286 -6.75 16.43 -42.72
N ALA A 287 -6.66 15.15 -43.09
CA ALA A 287 -6.40 14.67 -44.45
C ALA A 287 -7.42 13.63 -44.96
N SER A 288 -8.48 13.38 -44.17
CA SER A 288 -9.53 12.43 -44.48
C SER A 288 -10.84 12.86 -43.83
N SER A 289 -11.90 12.03 -43.96
CA SER A 289 -13.21 12.32 -43.37
C SER A 289 -13.18 12.37 -41.84
N SER A 290 -14.05 13.19 -41.28
CA SER A 290 -14.32 13.20 -39.83
C SER A 290 -15.03 11.91 -39.38
N GLY A 291 -14.99 11.62 -38.08
CA GLY A 291 -15.76 10.54 -37.50
C GLY A 291 -17.27 10.86 -37.47
N ILE A 292 -18.08 9.89 -37.07
CA ILE A 292 -19.52 10.03 -36.92
C ILE A 292 -19.92 9.98 -35.45
N VAL A 293 -21.04 10.60 -35.10
CA VAL A 293 -21.76 10.41 -33.84
C VAL A 293 -23.07 9.68 -34.16
N VAL A 294 -23.31 8.53 -33.55
CA VAL A 294 -24.47 7.69 -33.83
C VAL A 294 -25.32 7.50 -32.57
N PHE A 295 -26.61 7.71 -32.68
CA PHE A 295 -27.60 7.41 -31.64
C PHE A 295 -28.58 6.36 -32.18
N LEU A 296 -28.69 5.22 -31.54
CA LEU A 296 -29.54 4.11 -31.94
C LEU A 296 -30.31 3.57 -30.75
N SER A 297 -31.57 3.23 -30.93
CA SER A 297 -32.25 2.29 -30.05
C SER A 297 -32.02 0.86 -30.53
N ALA A 298 -31.85 -0.08 -29.61
CA ALA A 298 -31.67 -1.48 -29.96
C ALA A 298 -32.95 -2.11 -30.49
N ASN A 299 -32.84 -3.15 -31.33
CA ASN A 299 -33.99 -3.93 -31.77
C ASN A 299 -34.65 -4.64 -30.60
N ALA A 300 -35.96 -4.71 -30.60
CA ALA A 300 -36.73 -5.56 -29.70
C ALA A 300 -36.50 -7.05 -30.04
N GLY A 301 -36.71 -7.93 -29.06
CA GLY A 301 -36.77 -9.37 -29.30
C GLY A 301 -38.04 -9.77 -30.05
N ALA A 302 -38.31 -11.07 -30.11
CA ALA A 302 -39.44 -11.63 -30.87
C ALA A 302 -40.85 -11.11 -30.40
N VAL A 303 -40.92 -10.65 -29.14
CA VAL A 303 -42.17 -10.08 -28.57
C VAL A 303 -41.80 -8.78 -27.85
N GLY A 304 -42.29 -7.66 -28.33
CA GLY A 304 -42.05 -6.34 -27.75
C GLY A 304 -41.75 -5.26 -28.79
N ALA A 305 -41.73 -4.00 -28.37
CA ALA A 305 -41.38 -2.85 -29.20
C ALA A 305 -39.96 -2.34 -28.88
N SER A 306 -39.22 -1.84 -29.88
CA SER A 306 -37.95 -1.13 -29.65
C SER A 306 -38.18 0.17 -28.86
N GLY A 307 -37.20 0.57 -28.04
CA GLY A 307 -37.29 1.81 -27.27
C GLY A 307 -37.28 3.05 -28.18
N PRO A 308 -37.95 4.13 -27.81
CA PRO A 308 -37.93 5.38 -28.56
C PRO A 308 -36.60 6.10 -28.40
N LEU A 309 -36.23 6.89 -29.41
CA LEU A 309 -35.20 7.88 -29.36
C LEU A 309 -35.84 9.26 -29.23
N ALA A 310 -35.68 9.93 -28.10
CA ALA A 310 -36.38 11.19 -27.81
C ALA A 310 -35.38 12.35 -27.66
N PHE A 311 -35.62 13.44 -28.35
CA PHE A 311 -34.95 14.71 -28.22
C PHE A 311 -35.92 15.81 -27.82
N SER A 312 -35.67 16.51 -26.71
CA SER A 312 -36.54 17.59 -26.25
C SER A 312 -35.73 18.74 -25.68
N SER A 313 -36.22 19.97 -25.86
CA SER A 313 -35.72 21.15 -25.14
C SER A 313 -36.46 21.27 -23.78
N GLY A 314 -35.79 21.87 -22.80
CA GLY A 314 -36.35 22.11 -21.48
C GLY A 314 -37.48 23.16 -21.52
N ILE A 315 -38.29 23.21 -20.44
CA ILE A 315 -39.35 24.18 -20.25
C ILE A 315 -38.79 25.42 -19.56
N ALA A 316 -39.09 26.63 -20.09
CA ALA A 316 -38.85 27.89 -19.40
C ALA A 316 -40.15 28.36 -18.72
N THR A 317 -40.04 28.77 -17.44
CA THR A 317 -41.16 29.36 -16.69
C THR A 317 -41.35 30.85 -17.02
N THR A 318 -40.21 31.55 -17.26
CA THR A 318 -40.17 32.95 -17.71
C THR A 318 -39.00 33.05 -18.70
N GLY A 319 -39.30 33.47 -19.93
CA GLY A 319 -38.32 33.59 -21.00
C GLY A 319 -38.52 32.60 -22.15
N ASN A 320 -37.63 32.62 -23.12
CA ASN A 320 -37.71 31.76 -24.30
C ASN A 320 -37.28 30.32 -24.03
N ARG A 321 -37.98 29.37 -24.62
CA ARG A 321 -37.51 27.96 -24.66
C ARG A 321 -36.32 27.80 -25.57
N GLY A 322 -35.42 26.88 -25.23
CA GLY A 322 -34.34 26.49 -26.11
C GLY A 322 -34.88 25.81 -27.37
N GLY A 323 -34.22 26.02 -28.51
CA GLY A 323 -34.51 25.34 -29.77
C GLY A 323 -33.77 24.03 -29.92
N LEU A 324 -34.31 23.10 -30.71
CA LEU A 324 -33.63 21.97 -31.31
C LEU A 324 -33.20 22.38 -32.72
N SER A 325 -31.92 22.32 -33.02
CA SER A 325 -31.41 22.64 -34.36
C SER A 325 -30.73 21.39 -34.93
N PHE A 326 -31.11 21.02 -36.15
CA PHE A 326 -30.50 20.00 -36.93
C PHE A 326 -29.92 20.68 -38.18
N GLY A 327 -28.56 20.76 -38.26
CA GLY A 327 -27.81 21.39 -39.38
C GLY A 327 -27.37 20.37 -40.41
#